data_ff3cd91650d1eb42a1e80a2edfdc576d
#
_entry.id   ff3cd91650d1eb42a1e80a2edfdc576d
#
_cell.length_a   1.000
_cell.length_b   1.000
_cell.length_c   1.000
_cell.angle_alpha   90.00
_cell.angle_beta   90.00
_cell.angle_gamma   90.00
#
_symmetry.space_group_name_H-M   'P 1'
#
loop_
_entity.id
_entity.type
_entity.pdbx_description
1 polymer ?
#
loop_
_entity_poly.entity_id
_entity_poly.type
_entity_poly.pdbx_seq_one_letter_code
_entity_poly.pdbx_strand_id
1 'polypeptide(L)'
;MRKATLALADGTVFEGRSFGAEGETSGEVVFNTSMTGYQEILTDPSYVGQMVCMTYPEQGNYGTNRADQESAKPHATGFIVRHFAEQPSSFRAEAGLESYLKSNGIVGIHGVDTRRLTRHIRTSGAQMGVIASQGTTAALVARARALPGMEGQDLATRISTAQPYEWREGGADAWTDGERHPVEMPRFHVVAYDWGLKRAMLRLLAESGCRVTVVPSRTKAAEALAYRPDGVFLTNGPGDPAAVVGARDTVAALLGKVPVFGICLGHQILALALGASTYKLKFGHRGANQPVKDLATGKVDITSQNHGFAVDDRSLGKRARVSHLNLNDGTVEGIQALDAQAFSVQYHPESSPGPHDARGLFGRFVGMMEQRR
;
A
#
# COMPACT_ATOMS: atom_id res chain seq x y z
N MET A 1 25.08 -19.00 -4.88
CA MET A 1 24.56 -17.64 -5.10
C MET A 1 25.59 -16.78 -5.82
N ARG A 2 25.21 -16.10 -6.88
CA ARG A 2 26.10 -15.25 -7.70
C ARG A 2 26.23 -13.86 -7.05
N LYS A 3 27.33 -13.15 -7.35
CA LYS A 3 27.44 -11.73 -7.01
C LYS A 3 26.29 -10.95 -7.69
N ALA A 4 25.76 -9.96 -7.00
CA ALA A 4 24.77 -9.05 -7.52
C ALA A 4 25.11 -7.63 -7.10
N THR A 5 24.68 -6.66 -7.91
CA THR A 5 24.92 -5.24 -7.68
C THR A 5 23.58 -4.50 -7.70
N LEU A 6 23.32 -3.69 -6.67
CA LEU A 6 22.31 -2.66 -6.69
C LEU A 6 22.99 -1.34 -7.05
N ALA A 7 22.60 -0.73 -8.17
CA ALA A 7 23.08 0.57 -8.62
C ALA A 7 21.94 1.59 -8.59
N LEU A 8 22.16 2.75 -7.95
CA LEU A 8 21.22 3.84 -7.87
C LEU A 8 21.50 4.90 -8.94
N ALA A 9 20.49 5.69 -9.27
CA ALA A 9 20.55 6.74 -10.29
C ALA A 9 21.61 7.83 -9.97
N ASP A 10 21.91 8.11 -8.70
CA ASP A 10 22.93 9.08 -8.30
C ASP A 10 24.37 8.55 -8.46
N GLY A 11 24.53 7.25 -8.75
CA GLY A 11 25.81 6.58 -8.90
C GLY A 11 26.23 5.78 -7.67
N THR A 12 25.45 5.80 -6.59
CA THR A 12 25.73 4.99 -5.39
C THR A 12 25.50 3.51 -5.70
N VAL A 13 26.40 2.66 -5.22
CA VAL A 13 26.38 1.23 -5.50
C VAL A 13 26.51 0.42 -4.21
N PHE A 14 25.78 -0.68 -4.17
CA PHE A 14 25.82 -1.69 -3.11
C PHE A 14 26.08 -3.06 -3.73
N GLU A 15 27.06 -3.76 -3.19
CA GLU A 15 27.34 -5.14 -3.58
C GLU A 15 26.64 -6.11 -2.63
N GLY A 16 26.26 -7.26 -3.17
CA GLY A 16 25.63 -8.34 -2.44
C GLY A 16 25.66 -9.64 -3.23
N ARG A 17 24.71 -10.52 -2.93
CA ARG A 17 24.50 -11.78 -3.64
C ARG A 17 23.06 -11.90 -4.09
N SER A 18 22.85 -12.49 -5.27
CA SER A 18 21.50 -12.74 -5.78
C SER A 18 20.79 -13.84 -4.99
N PHE A 19 19.50 -13.68 -4.74
CA PHE A 19 18.59 -14.73 -4.27
C PHE A 19 17.22 -14.52 -4.93
N GLY A 20 16.33 -15.51 -4.85
CA GLY A 20 15.06 -15.49 -5.60
C GLY A 20 15.27 -15.75 -7.09
N ALA A 21 14.57 -15.02 -7.95
CA ALA A 21 14.62 -15.20 -9.40
C ALA A 21 15.98 -14.76 -9.99
N GLU A 22 16.37 -15.39 -11.08
CA GLU A 22 17.54 -14.98 -11.86
C GLU A 22 17.18 -13.80 -12.77
N GLY A 23 18.21 -12.99 -13.11
CA GLY A 23 18.08 -11.88 -14.04
C GLY A 23 18.39 -10.53 -13.42
N GLU A 24 17.67 -9.52 -13.89
CA GLU A 24 17.74 -8.16 -13.37
C GLU A 24 16.34 -7.59 -13.15
N THR A 25 16.27 -6.59 -12.28
CA THR A 25 15.05 -5.82 -12.03
C THR A 25 15.38 -4.36 -11.83
N SER A 26 14.39 -3.51 -12.00
CA SER A 26 14.51 -2.07 -11.81
C SER A 26 13.24 -1.49 -11.18
N GLY A 27 13.39 -0.34 -10.52
CA GLY A 27 12.29 0.38 -9.89
C GLY A 27 12.79 1.45 -8.94
N GLU A 28 11.86 2.18 -8.33
CA GLU A 28 12.18 3.12 -7.26
C GLU A 28 12.62 2.34 -6.01
N VAL A 29 13.80 2.61 -5.50
CA VAL A 29 14.32 1.97 -4.28
C VAL A 29 13.76 2.68 -3.07
N VAL A 30 12.99 1.93 -2.28
CA VAL A 30 12.36 2.41 -1.06
C VAL A 30 12.74 1.51 0.12
N PHE A 31 12.62 2.01 1.35
CA PHE A 31 12.84 1.18 2.53
C PHE A 31 11.57 1.03 3.36
N ASN A 32 11.43 -0.10 4.04
CA ASN A 32 10.34 -0.37 4.97
C ASN A 32 10.91 -0.71 6.36
N THR A 33 10.37 -0.09 7.41
CA THR A 33 10.84 -0.24 8.80
C THR A 33 10.09 -1.30 9.60
N SER A 34 9.20 -2.06 8.99
CA SER A 34 8.51 -3.17 9.65
C SER A 34 9.50 -4.27 10.06
N MET A 35 9.30 -4.85 11.22
CA MET A 35 10.12 -5.96 11.73
C MET A 35 9.70 -7.30 11.12
N THR A 36 8.43 -7.41 10.73
CA THR A 36 7.78 -8.62 10.18
C THR A 36 6.89 -8.23 9.01
N GLY A 37 6.26 -9.21 8.35
CA GLY A 37 5.27 -8.93 7.30
C GLY A 37 5.88 -8.78 5.91
N TYR A 38 7.02 -9.40 5.65
CA TYR A 38 7.68 -9.30 4.34
C TYR A 38 6.83 -9.87 3.20
N GLN A 39 6.00 -10.88 3.45
CA GLN A 39 5.12 -11.44 2.42
C GLN A 39 3.96 -10.51 2.11
N GLU A 40 3.33 -9.91 3.12
CA GLU A 40 2.31 -8.89 2.99
C GLU A 40 2.87 -7.67 2.23
N ILE A 41 4.09 -7.24 2.55
CA ILE A 41 4.79 -6.16 1.84
C ILE A 41 5.03 -6.53 0.37
N LEU A 42 5.52 -7.73 0.08
CA LEU A 42 5.76 -8.18 -1.29
C LEU A 42 4.47 -8.25 -2.12
N THR A 43 3.34 -8.60 -1.48
CA THR A 43 2.04 -8.79 -2.13
C THR A 43 1.13 -7.54 -2.06
N ASP A 44 1.55 -6.46 -1.39
CA ASP A 44 0.83 -5.18 -1.39
C ASP A 44 0.97 -4.50 -2.77
N PRO A 45 -0.15 -4.30 -3.50
CA PRO A 45 -0.12 -3.68 -4.82
C PRO A 45 0.45 -2.25 -4.83
N SER A 46 0.47 -1.55 -3.71
CA SER A 46 1.06 -0.22 -3.59
C SER A 46 2.57 -0.19 -3.87
N TYR A 47 3.25 -1.35 -3.87
CA TYR A 47 4.67 -1.46 -4.24
C TYR A 47 4.94 -1.67 -5.73
N VAL A 48 3.94 -1.60 -6.60
CA VAL A 48 4.16 -1.67 -8.06
C VAL A 48 5.17 -0.61 -8.50
N GLY A 49 6.21 -1.04 -9.23
CA GLY A 49 7.30 -0.17 -9.69
C GLY A 49 8.37 0.12 -8.64
N GLN A 50 8.32 -0.51 -7.47
CA GLN A 50 9.26 -0.27 -6.36
C GLN A 50 10.04 -1.53 -5.99
N MET A 51 11.33 -1.34 -5.64
CA MET A 51 12.20 -2.33 -5.01
C MET A 51 12.27 -2.03 -3.51
N VAL A 52 11.90 -2.99 -2.68
CA VAL A 52 11.76 -2.78 -1.23
C VAL A 52 13.01 -3.24 -0.49
N CYS A 53 13.61 -2.32 0.26
CA CYS A 53 14.68 -2.60 1.20
C CYS A 53 14.09 -2.78 2.61
N MET A 54 14.23 -3.97 3.19
CA MET A 54 13.85 -4.18 4.58
C MET A 54 14.95 -3.67 5.52
N THR A 55 14.58 -2.80 6.47
CA THR A 55 15.56 -2.27 7.43
C THR A 55 15.87 -3.27 8.53
N TYR A 56 14.90 -4.15 8.89
CA TYR A 56 15.13 -5.24 9.83
C TYR A 56 16.05 -6.29 9.17
N PRO A 57 17.14 -6.69 9.85
CA PRO A 57 18.22 -7.44 9.19
C PRO A 57 17.84 -8.87 8.79
N GLU A 58 16.98 -9.55 9.54
CA GLU A 58 16.60 -10.95 9.28
C GLU A 58 15.24 -11.02 8.59
N GLN A 59 15.21 -11.69 7.43
CA GLN A 59 14.00 -11.89 6.65
C GLN A 59 13.83 -13.38 6.31
N GLY A 60 12.58 -13.83 6.09
CA GLY A 60 12.30 -15.22 5.71
C GLY A 60 12.21 -16.21 6.86
N ASN A 61 12.45 -15.78 8.10
CA ASN A 61 12.55 -16.65 9.29
C ASN A 61 11.26 -17.42 9.63
N TYR A 62 10.07 -16.93 9.25
CA TYR A 62 8.78 -17.59 9.45
C TYR A 62 8.16 -18.14 8.15
N GLY A 63 8.89 -18.12 7.04
CA GLY A 63 8.45 -18.64 5.75
C GLY A 63 7.39 -17.79 5.07
N THR A 64 6.68 -18.41 4.14
CA THR A 64 5.54 -17.83 3.42
C THR A 64 4.37 -18.80 3.45
N ASN A 65 3.14 -18.28 3.34
CA ASN A 65 1.91 -19.05 3.36
C ASN A 65 0.79 -18.34 2.57
N ARG A 66 -0.32 -19.03 2.31
CA ARG A 66 -1.45 -18.48 1.54
C ARG A 66 -2.27 -17.45 2.31
N ALA A 67 -2.29 -17.52 3.64
CA ALA A 67 -3.12 -16.65 4.47
C ALA A 67 -2.58 -15.20 4.51
N ASP A 68 -1.26 -15.01 4.44
CA ASP A 68 -0.59 -13.71 4.57
C ASP A 68 -0.48 -12.95 3.23
N GLN A 69 -1.13 -13.45 2.16
CA GLN A 69 -1.15 -12.76 0.88
C GLN A 69 -2.19 -11.64 0.86
N GLU A 70 -1.76 -10.43 0.52
CA GLU A 70 -2.61 -9.26 0.38
C GLU A 70 -3.21 -9.07 -1.03
N SER A 71 -2.72 -9.84 -2.01
CA SER A 71 -3.25 -9.88 -3.37
C SER A 71 -2.96 -11.24 -4.02
N ALA A 72 -3.35 -11.42 -5.28
CA ALA A 72 -3.18 -12.71 -5.98
C ALA A 72 -1.71 -13.06 -6.29
N LYS A 73 -0.81 -12.07 -6.31
CA LYS A 73 0.62 -12.22 -6.64
C LYS A 73 1.45 -11.11 -6.00
N PRO A 74 2.78 -11.27 -5.87
CA PRO A 74 3.67 -10.18 -5.51
C PRO A 74 3.64 -9.02 -6.52
N HIS A 75 3.84 -7.81 -6.01
CA HIS A 75 3.87 -6.57 -6.79
C HIS A 75 5.17 -5.79 -6.67
N ALA A 76 5.95 -5.98 -5.59
CA ALA A 76 7.28 -5.42 -5.50
C ALA A 76 8.15 -5.94 -6.64
N THR A 77 8.87 -5.04 -7.33
CA THR A 77 9.70 -5.43 -8.49
C THR A 77 11.02 -6.07 -8.07
N GLY A 78 11.49 -5.81 -6.84
CA GLY A 78 12.69 -6.40 -6.30
C GLY A 78 12.71 -6.36 -4.77
N PHE A 79 13.56 -7.19 -4.17
CA PHE A 79 13.64 -7.32 -2.72
C PHE A 79 15.10 -7.23 -2.23
N ILE A 80 15.36 -6.32 -1.28
CA ILE A 80 16.70 -5.98 -0.81
C ILE A 80 16.76 -6.25 0.68
N VAL A 81 17.65 -7.16 1.12
CA VAL A 81 17.75 -7.58 2.51
C VAL A 81 19.23 -7.68 2.97
N ARG A 82 19.44 -7.60 4.27
CA ARG A 82 20.73 -7.86 4.86
C ARG A 82 21.01 -9.35 4.91
N HIS A 83 20.13 -10.10 5.55
CA HIS A 83 20.17 -11.56 5.66
C HIS A 83 18.79 -12.14 5.35
N PHE A 84 18.76 -13.38 4.87
CA PHE A 84 17.53 -14.13 4.78
C PHE A 84 17.75 -15.54 5.35
N ALA A 85 16.72 -16.06 6.02
CA ALA A 85 16.73 -17.40 6.53
C ALA A 85 16.53 -18.40 5.39
N GLU A 86 17.50 -19.30 5.16
CA GLU A 86 17.38 -20.36 4.17
C GLU A 86 16.31 -21.39 4.54
N GLN A 87 16.15 -21.64 5.84
CA GLN A 87 15.14 -22.55 6.40
C GLN A 87 14.22 -21.77 7.31
N PRO A 88 12.92 -21.71 6.99
CA PRO A 88 11.95 -21.09 7.88
C PRO A 88 11.71 -21.95 9.12
N SER A 89 11.38 -21.30 10.25
CA SER A 89 11.02 -21.96 11.51
C SER A 89 9.69 -21.38 12.02
N SER A 90 8.59 -21.87 11.46
CA SER A 90 7.23 -21.51 11.87
C SER A 90 6.26 -22.63 11.49
N PHE A 91 5.29 -22.89 12.35
CA PHE A 91 4.22 -23.86 12.05
C PHE A 91 3.33 -23.40 10.86
N ARG A 92 3.31 -22.09 10.54
CA ARG A 92 2.56 -21.53 9.42
C ARG A 92 3.32 -21.55 8.09
N ALA A 93 4.60 -21.96 8.08
CA ALA A 93 5.41 -21.92 6.87
C ALA A 93 5.00 -23.02 5.88
N GLU A 94 4.54 -22.64 4.70
CA GLU A 94 4.31 -23.54 3.56
C GLU A 94 5.54 -23.60 2.64
N ALA A 95 6.31 -22.49 2.54
CA ALA A 95 7.52 -22.39 1.73
C ALA A 95 8.55 -21.42 2.36
N GLY A 96 9.81 -21.54 1.94
CA GLY A 96 10.84 -20.56 2.27
C GLY A 96 10.79 -19.31 1.39
N LEU A 97 11.33 -18.19 1.89
CA LEU A 97 11.32 -16.91 1.19
C LEU A 97 12.02 -16.97 -0.19
N GLU A 98 13.19 -17.63 -0.29
CA GLU A 98 13.90 -17.71 -1.56
C GLU A 98 13.11 -18.46 -2.63
N SER A 99 12.50 -19.61 -2.27
CA SER A 99 11.65 -20.38 -3.19
C SER A 99 10.42 -19.59 -3.61
N TYR A 100 9.82 -18.85 -2.68
CA TYR A 100 8.68 -17.98 -2.96
C TYR A 100 9.03 -16.86 -3.96
N LEU A 101 10.14 -16.15 -3.74
CA LEU A 101 10.62 -15.12 -4.68
C LEU A 101 10.90 -15.72 -6.07
N LYS A 102 11.58 -16.88 -6.10
CA LYS A 102 11.93 -17.56 -7.35
C LYS A 102 10.67 -17.99 -8.14
N SER A 103 9.70 -18.60 -7.49
CA SER A 103 8.46 -19.07 -8.15
C SER A 103 7.60 -17.91 -8.67
N ASN A 104 7.75 -16.71 -8.09
CA ASN A 104 7.02 -15.51 -8.50
C ASN A 104 7.84 -14.54 -9.37
N GLY A 105 9.04 -14.91 -9.78
CA GLY A 105 9.87 -14.09 -10.68
C GLY A 105 10.46 -12.84 -10.03
N ILE A 106 10.54 -12.78 -8.70
CA ILE A 106 11.07 -11.61 -7.98
C ILE A 106 12.58 -11.76 -7.80
N VAL A 107 13.33 -10.80 -8.36
CA VAL A 107 14.78 -10.70 -8.20
C VAL A 107 15.09 -10.09 -6.83
N GLY A 108 15.95 -10.76 -6.07
CA GLY A 108 16.40 -10.30 -4.77
C GLY A 108 17.91 -10.12 -4.69
N ILE A 109 18.33 -9.26 -3.76
CA ILE A 109 19.74 -9.09 -3.37
C ILE A 109 19.85 -9.13 -1.84
N HIS A 110 20.76 -9.96 -1.33
CA HIS A 110 21.08 -10.06 0.09
C HIS A 110 22.56 -9.76 0.39
N GLY A 111 22.91 -9.61 1.66
CA GLY A 111 24.26 -9.21 2.07
C GLY A 111 24.53 -7.72 1.90
N VAL A 112 23.50 -6.94 1.57
CA VAL A 112 23.58 -5.48 1.41
C VAL A 112 23.65 -4.81 2.79
N ASP A 113 24.43 -3.74 2.91
CA ASP A 113 24.34 -2.84 4.06
C ASP A 113 23.04 -2.01 3.98
N THR A 114 21.94 -2.62 4.42
CA THR A 114 20.61 -2.01 4.41
C THR A 114 20.52 -0.77 5.29
N ARG A 115 21.32 -0.67 6.36
CA ARG A 115 21.40 0.53 7.18
C ARG A 115 22.01 1.70 6.41
N ARG A 116 23.10 1.48 5.70
CA ARG A 116 23.74 2.50 4.83
C ARG A 116 22.80 2.90 3.70
N LEU A 117 22.13 1.95 3.05
CA LEU A 117 21.13 2.23 2.00
C LEU A 117 19.96 3.06 2.53
N THR A 118 19.39 2.68 3.67
CA THR A 118 18.28 3.41 4.31
C THR A 118 18.68 4.85 4.66
N ARG A 119 19.86 5.05 5.24
CA ARG A 119 20.38 6.40 5.54
C ARG A 119 20.58 7.23 4.28
N HIS A 120 21.09 6.59 3.21
CA HIS A 120 21.29 7.25 1.93
C HIS A 120 19.96 7.73 1.33
N ILE A 121 18.94 6.84 1.22
CA ILE A 121 17.61 7.20 0.72
C ILE A 121 16.95 8.27 1.60
N ARG A 122 17.05 8.17 2.92
CA ARG A 122 16.50 9.18 3.84
C ARG A 122 17.12 10.56 3.60
N THR A 123 18.42 10.61 3.30
CA THR A 123 19.16 11.87 3.10
C THR A 123 19.00 12.42 1.69
N SER A 124 19.07 11.56 0.67
CA SER A 124 19.10 11.97 -0.75
C SER A 124 17.73 11.88 -1.43
N GLY A 125 16.77 11.18 -0.84
CA GLY A 125 15.46 10.87 -1.40
C GLY A 125 15.40 9.46 -1.99
N ALA A 126 14.18 8.96 -2.22
CA ALA A 126 13.96 7.73 -2.97
C ALA A 126 14.46 7.90 -4.41
N GLN A 127 15.09 6.87 -4.95
CA GLN A 127 15.76 6.94 -6.24
C GLN A 127 15.47 5.70 -7.07
N MET A 128 15.48 5.88 -8.39
CA MET A 128 15.46 4.73 -9.30
C MET A 128 16.75 3.93 -9.16
N GLY A 129 16.63 2.62 -9.25
CA GLY A 129 17.75 1.70 -9.15
C GLY A 129 17.59 0.48 -10.05
N VAL A 130 18.68 -0.27 -10.20
CA VAL A 130 18.75 -1.54 -10.93
C VAL A 130 19.48 -2.56 -10.06
N ILE A 131 18.89 -3.76 -9.90
CA ILE A 131 19.57 -4.94 -9.34
C ILE A 131 19.90 -5.86 -10.50
N ALA A 132 21.19 -6.23 -10.63
CA ALA A 132 21.63 -7.16 -11.65
C ALA A 132 22.82 -8.02 -11.17
N SER A 133 22.91 -9.25 -11.69
CA SER A 133 24.04 -10.15 -11.47
C SER A 133 25.12 -10.05 -12.58
N GLN A 134 24.89 -9.23 -13.60
CA GLN A 134 25.75 -9.01 -14.74
C GLN A 134 25.78 -7.53 -15.14
N GLY A 135 26.80 -7.15 -15.91
CA GLY A 135 26.99 -5.78 -16.37
C GLY A 135 28.01 -4.99 -15.55
N THR A 136 28.51 -3.91 -16.15
CA THR A 136 29.42 -3.00 -15.44
C THR A 136 28.62 -2.03 -14.58
N THR A 137 29.20 -1.57 -13.48
CA THR A 137 28.61 -0.56 -12.60
C THR A 137 28.14 0.68 -13.38
N ALA A 138 28.97 1.16 -14.31
CA ALA A 138 28.63 2.34 -15.12
C ALA A 138 27.37 2.11 -15.98
N ALA A 139 27.23 0.92 -16.59
CA ALA A 139 26.05 0.57 -17.38
C ALA A 139 24.78 0.45 -16.52
N LEU A 140 24.89 -0.12 -15.30
CA LEU A 140 23.76 -0.22 -14.36
C LEU A 140 23.30 1.15 -13.90
N VAL A 141 24.22 2.05 -13.53
CA VAL A 141 23.92 3.43 -13.15
C VAL A 141 23.27 4.20 -14.32
N ALA A 142 23.79 4.06 -15.53
CA ALA A 142 23.22 4.70 -16.72
C ALA A 142 21.75 4.25 -16.95
N ARG A 143 21.46 2.96 -16.78
CA ARG A 143 20.10 2.42 -16.87
C ARG A 143 19.20 2.96 -15.74
N ALA A 144 19.69 2.99 -14.50
CA ALA A 144 18.93 3.54 -13.38
C ALA A 144 18.53 5.01 -13.62
N ARG A 145 19.44 5.82 -14.20
CA ARG A 145 19.17 7.22 -14.57
C ARG A 145 18.14 7.38 -15.68
N ALA A 146 18.06 6.43 -16.59
CA ALA A 146 17.13 6.47 -17.72
C ALA A 146 15.68 6.06 -17.34
N LEU A 147 15.46 5.49 -16.14
CA LEU A 147 14.14 5.07 -15.70
C LEU A 147 13.26 6.28 -15.35
N PRO A 148 11.99 6.27 -15.73
CA PRO A 148 11.04 7.30 -15.31
C PRO A 148 10.80 7.22 -13.80
N GLY A 149 10.72 8.40 -13.13
CA GLY A 149 10.32 8.50 -11.73
C GLY A 149 8.86 8.12 -11.51
N MET A 150 8.41 8.10 -10.26
CA MET A 150 7.02 7.74 -9.90
C MET A 150 6.02 8.85 -10.19
N GLU A 151 6.45 10.12 -10.27
CA GLU A 151 5.59 11.26 -10.59
C GLU A 151 5.01 11.15 -11.99
N GLY A 152 3.73 11.48 -12.13
CA GLY A 152 3.00 11.40 -13.39
C GLY A 152 2.64 9.99 -13.85
N GLN A 153 2.92 8.93 -13.08
CA GLN A 153 2.60 7.56 -13.45
C GLN A 153 1.26 7.10 -12.88
N ASP A 154 0.30 6.80 -13.76
CA ASP A 154 -0.93 6.07 -13.42
C ASP A 154 -0.64 4.57 -13.33
N LEU A 155 -0.16 4.11 -12.19
CA LEU A 155 0.07 2.69 -11.92
C LEU A 155 -1.19 2.00 -11.39
N ALA A 156 -2.08 2.74 -10.74
CA ALA A 156 -3.31 2.21 -10.16
C ALA A 156 -4.25 1.63 -11.25
N THR A 157 -4.46 2.35 -12.33
CA THR A 157 -5.28 1.85 -13.45
C THR A 157 -4.69 0.59 -14.10
N ARG A 158 -3.37 0.44 -14.10
CA ARG A 158 -2.68 -0.70 -14.73
C ARG A 158 -2.88 -2.02 -13.99
N ILE A 159 -3.15 -1.97 -12.68
CA ILE A 159 -3.27 -3.15 -11.82
C ILE A 159 -4.70 -3.42 -11.34
N SER A 160 -5.60 -2.51 -11.64
CA SER A 160 -7.02 -2.63 -11.31
C SER A 160 -7.64 -3.88 -11.97
N THR A 161 -8.65 -4.43 -11.31
CA THR A 161 -9.46 -5.51 -11.90
C THR A 161 -10.05 -5.09 -13.25
N ALA A 162 -10.16 -6.03 -14.17
CA ALA A 162 -10.78 -5.78 -15.48
C ALA A 162 -12.31 -5.83 -15.44
N GLN A 163 -12.90 -6.55 -14.50
CA GLN A 163 -14.35 -6.74 -14.36
C GLN A 163 -14.78 -6.58 -12.91
N PRO A 164 -16.00 -6.11 -12.64
CA PRO A 164 -16.55 -6.10 -11.29
C PRO A 164 -16.68 -7.52 -10.73
N TYR A 165 -16.47 -7.65 -9.41
CA TYR A 165 -16.69 -8.92 -8.70
C TYR A 165 -17.20 -8.67 -7.28
N GLU A 166 -17.84 -9.68 -6.70
CA GLU A 166 -18.27 -9.66 -5.31
C GLU A 166 -17.22 -10.30 -4.39
N TRP A 167 -16.99 -9.66 -3.24
CA TRP A 167 -16.16 -10.18 -2.17
C TRP A 167 -17.03 -10.50 -0.95
N ARG A 168 -16.83 -11.71 -0.39
CA ARG A 168 -17.62 -12.20 0.75
C ARG A 168 -16.78 -12.79 1.87
N GLU A 169 -15.46 -12.97 1.65
CA GLU A 169 -14.60 -13.58 2.65
C GLU A 169 -14.32 -12.60 3.80
N GLY A 170 -14.55 -13.05 5.03
CA GLY A 170 -14.08 -12.39 6.24
C GLY A 170 -12.61 -12.66 6.52
N GLY A 171 -12.10 -12.20 7.65
CA GLY A 171 -10.79 -12.54 8.16
C GLY A 171 -10.70 -14.01 8.57
N ALA A 172 -9.49 -14.55 8.55
CA ALA A 172 -9.19 -15.82 9.19
C ALA A 172 -8.83 -15.58 10.67
N ASP A 173 -9.22 -16.47 11.53
CA ASP A 173 -8.60 -16.53 12.83
C ASP A 173 -7.09 -16.86 12.64
N ALA A 174 -6.22 -16.08 13.28
CA ALA A 174 -4.77 -16.25 13.17
C ALA A 174 -4.28 -17.63 13.64
N TRP A 175 -5.10 -18.34 14.39
CA TRP A 175 -4.81 -19.65 14.99
C TRP A 175 -5.42 -20.84 14.27
N THR A 176 -6.30 -20.60 13.28
CA THR A 176 -6.84 -21.63 12.41
C THR A 176 -5.96 -21.80 11.17
N ASP A 177 -6.18 -22.86 10.40
CA ASP A 177 -5.45 -23.23 9.18
C ASP A 177 -5.60 -22.22 8.02
N GLY A 178 -6.06 -21.00 8.34
CA GLY A 178 -6.31 -19.94 7.36
C GLY A 178 -7.62 -20.14 6.61
N GLU A 179 -8.47 -21.08 7.03
CA GLU A 179 -9.82 -21.20 6.49
C GLU A 179 -10.61 -19.92 6.76
N ARG A 180 -11.22 -19.40 5.72
CA ARG A 180 -11.99 -18.16 5.73
C ARG A 180 -13.42 -18.47 5.36
N HIS A 181 -14.33 -17.98 6.18
CA HIS A 181 -15.75 -18.23 5.97
C HIS A 181 -16.41 -16.98 5.37
N PRO A 182 -17.38 -17.16 4.46
CA PRO A 182 -18.23 -16.06 4.00
C PRO A 182 -18.95 -15.43 5.19
N VAL A 183 -19.07 -14.10 5.18
CA VAL A 183 -19.89 -13.39 6.15
C VAL A 183 -21.36 -13.59 5.77
N GLU A 184 -22.11 -14.23 6.67
CA GLU A 184 -23.54 -14.46 6.49
C GLU A 184 -24.33 -13.17 6.77
N MET A 185 -25.39 -12.94 5.96
CA MET A 185 -26.36 -11.83 6.10
C MET A 185 -25.75 -10.43 6.25
N PRO A 186 -25.05 -9.92 5.23
CA PRO A 186 -24.50 -8.57 5.26
C PRO A 186 -25.62 -7.53 5.38
N ARG A 187 -25.43 -6.53 6.27
CA ARG A 187 -26.40 -5.45 6.51
C ARG A 187 -26.29 -4.32 5.50
N PHE A 188 -25.10 -4.09 4.96
CA PHE A 188 -24.77 -2.99 4.05
C PHE A 188 -24.17 -3.47 2.75
N HIS A 189 -24.35 -2.68 1.70
CA HIS A 189 -23.68 -2.87 0.42
C HIS A 189 -22.66 -1.76 0.20
N VAL A 190 -21.39 -2.12 0.02
CA VAL A 190 -20.30 -1.20 -0.28
C VAL A 190 -19.79 -1.45 -1.69
N VAL A 191 -19.64 -0.39 -2.49
CA VAL A 191 -18.88 -0.43 -3.75
C VAL A 191 -17.48 0.05 -3.47
N ALA A 192 -16.48 -0.80 -3.75
CA ALA A 192 -15.06 -0.52 -3.56
C ALA A 192 -14.36 -0.32 -4.92
N TYR A 193 -13.73 0.83 -5.12
CA TYR A 193 -12.90 1.09 -6.30
C TYR A 193 -11.55 0.39 -6.17
N ASP A 194 -11.22 -0.46 -7.14
CA ASP A 194 -9.92 -1.14 -7.16
C ASP A 194 -8.85 -0.25 -7.83
N TRP A 195 -8.04 0.38 -7.01
CA TRP A 195 -6.84 1.11 -7.43
C TRP A 195 -5.55 0.37 -7.05
N GLY A 196 -5.65 -0.91 -6.65
CA GLY A 196 -4.56 -1.73 -6.14
C GLY A 196 -4.82 -2.14 -4.69
N LEU A 197 -6.01 -2.68 -4.47
CA LEU A 197 -6.52 -2.99 -3.15
C LEU A 197 -5.79 -4.16 -2.47
N LYS A 198 -5.64 -4.06 -1.16
CA LYS A 198 -5.24 -5.15 -0.27
C LYS A 198 -6.46 -5.94 0.19
N ARG A 199 -6.33 -7.28 0.22
CA ARG A 199 -7.39 -8.18 0.68
C ARG A 199 -7.84 -7.92 2.11
N ALA A 200 -6.93 -7.50 2.99
CA ALA A 200 -7.26 -7.16 4.37
C ALA A 200 -8.34 -6.08 4.48
N MET A 201 -8.37 -5.10 3.57
CA MET A 201 -9.43 -4.07 3.55
C MET A 201 -10.80 -4.67 3.27
N LEU A 202 -10.89 -5.56 2.27
CA LEU A 202 -12.15 -6.23 1.91
C LEU A 202 -12.64 -7.14 3.03
N ARG A 203 -11.71 -7.86 3.69
CA ARG A 203 -12.01 -8.71 4.84
C ARG A 203 -12.61 -7.94 5.99
N LEU A 204 -12.01 -6.79 6.35
CA LEU A 204 -12.51 -5.94 7.42
C LEU A 204 -13.86 -5.30 7.10
N LEU A 205 -14.11 -4.91 5.84
CA LEU A 205 -15.44 -4.48 5.41
C LEU A 205 -16.46 -5.62 5.56
N ALA A 206 -16.12 -6.83 5.14
CA ALA A 206 -16.99 -8.00 5.27
C ALA A 206 -17.28 -8.31 6.74
N GLU A 207 -16.25 -8.36 7.62
CA GLU A 207 -16.37 -8.53 9.07
C GLU A 207 -17.24 -7.44 9.74
N SER A 208 -17.21 -6.23 9.17
CA SER A 208 -18.05 -5.12 9.60
C SER A 208 -19.52 -5.24 9.11
N GLY A 209 -19.88 -6.35 8.50
CA GLY A 209 -21.24 -6.65 8.02
C GLY A 209 -21.54 -6.06 6.63
N CYS A 210 -20.54 -5.88 5.79
CA CYS A 210 -20.71 -5.35 4.44
C CYS A 210 -20.59 -6.46 3.38
N ARG A 211 -21.50 -6.48 2.43
CA ARG A 211 -21.28 -7.10 1.11
C ARG A 211 -20.52 -6.10 0.28
N VAL A 212 -19.42 -6.54 -0.34
CA VAL A 212 -18.55 -5.64 -1.11
C VAL A 212 -18.60 -6.00 -2.59
N THR A 213 -18.95 -5.04 -3.44
CA THR A 213 -18.77 -5.13 -4.89
C THR A 213 -17.52 -4.33 -5.26
N VAL A 214 -16.48 -5.02 -5.71
CA VAL A 214 -15.26 -4.38 -6.19
C VAL A 214 -15.45 -4.01 -7.65
N VAL A 215 -15.14 -2.76 -8.00
CA VAL A 215 -15.30 -2.24 -9.37
C VAL A 215 -13.96 -1.75 -9.93
N PRO A 216 -13.76 -1.81 -11.27
CA PRO A 216 -12.56 -1.27 -11.93
C PRO A 216 -12.31 0.21 -11.61
N SER A 217 -11.05 0.61 -11.65
CA SER A 217 -10.60 1.99 -11.37
C SER A 217 -11.32 3.06 -12.21
N ARG A 218 -11.71 2.73 -13.44
CA ARG A 218 -12.34 3.64 -14.41
C ARG A 218 -13.88 3.64 -14.36
N THR A 219 -14.48 2.90 -13.44
CA THR A 219 -15.94 2.88 -13.25
C THR A 219 -16.44 4.30 -12.93
N LYS A 220 -17.38 4.80 -13.71
CA LYS A 220 -17.95 6.14 -13.49
C LYS A 220 -18.85 6.17 -12.27
N ALA A 221 -19.00 7.35 -11.67
CA ALA A 221 -19.86 7.53 -10.49
C ALA A 221 -21.31 7.02 -10.70
N ALA A 222 -21.89 7.27 -11.88
CA ALA A 222 -23.25 6.79 -12.20
C ALA A 222 -23.33 5.26 -12.25
N GLU A 223 -22.32 4.59 -12.77
CA GLU A 223 -22.25 3.12 -12.83
C GLU A 223 -22.09 2.53 -11.42
N ALA A 224 -21.25 3.13 -10.57
CA ALA A 224 -21.09 2.72 -9.18
C ALA A 224 -22.38 2.90 -8.38
N LEU A 225 -23.10 4.03 -8.58
CA LEU A 225 -24.37 4.31 -7.94
C LEU A 225 -25.51 3.40 -8.44
N ALA A 226 -25.42 2.87 -9.67
CA ALA A 226 -26.40 1.90 -10.19
C ALA A 226 -26.44 0.59 -9.39
N TYR A 227 -25.34 0.23 -8.70
CA TYR A 227 -25.34 -0.87 -7.73
C TYR A 227 -26.12 -0.57 -6.47
N ARG A 228 -26.62 0.66 -6.27
CA ARG A 228 -27.35 1.14 -5.08
C ARG A 228 -26.60 0.87 -3.78
N PRO A 229 -25.33 1.32 -3.67
CA PRO A 229 -24.55 1.09 -2.46
C PRO A 229 -25.04 1.94 -1.29
N ASP A 230 -24.89 1.41 -0.07
CA ASP A 230 -25.04 2.17 1.17
C ASP A 230 -23.82 3.09 1.40
N GLY A 231 -22.63 2.71 0.90
CA GLY A 231 -21.40 3.49 0.95
C GLY A 231 -20.41 3.14 -0.17
N VAL A 232 -19.46 4.03 -0.40
CA VAL A 232 -18.36 3.84 -1.37
C VAL A 232 -17.03 3.82 -0.63
N PHE A 233 -16.19 2.86 -0.98
CA PHE A 233 -14.85 2.68 -0.43
C PHE A 233 -13.79 2.95 -1.50
N LEU A 234 -12.83 3.82 -1.18
CA LEU A 234 -11.72 4.21 -2.03
C LEU A 234 -10.46 3.52 -1.53
N THR A 235 -9.94 2.56 -2.31
CA THR A 235 -8.86 1.70 -1.85
C THR A 235 -7.49 2.37 -1.91
N ASN A 236 -6.49 1.70 -1.35
CA ASN A 236 -5.07 2.00 -1.56
C ASN A 236 -4.65 1.75 -3.01
N GLY A 237 -3.41 2.11 -3.33
CA GLY A 237 -2.83 1.83 -4.63
C GLY A 237 -1.48 2.51 -4.87
N PRO A 238 -0.78 2.13 -5.97
CA PRO A 238 0.50 2.70 -6.35
C PRO A 238 0.38 3.93 -7.24
N GLY A 239 1.49 4.64 -7.37
CA GLY A 239 1.66 5.71 -8.36
C GLY A 239 1.31 7.09 -7.83
N ASP A 240 1.16 8.01 -8.77
CA ASP A 240 0.83 9.40 -8.50
C ASP A 240 -0.71 9.57 -8.48
N PRO A 241 -1.31 10.03 -7.36
CA PRO A 241 -2.75 10.22 -7.27
C PRO A 241 -3.30 11.21 -8.31
N ALA A 242 -2.51 12.22 -8.69
CA ALA A 242 -2.91 13.20 -9.70
C ALA A 242 -2.94 12.63 -11.12
N ALA A 243 -2.22 11.52 -11.37
CA ALA A 243 -2.16 10.85 -12.66
C ALA A 243 -3.30 9.84 -12.87
N VAL A 244 -4.04 9.43 -11.82
CA VAL A 244 -5.10 8.42 -11.94
C VAL A 244 -6.27 8.97 -12.73
N VAL A 245 -6.43 8.46 -13.96
CA VAL A 245 -7.35 9.01 -14.96
C VAL A 245 -8.81 8.96 -14.47
N GLY A 246 -9.44 10.15 -14.39
CA GLY A 246 -10.87 10.33 -14.07
C GLY A 246 -11.24 10.08 -12.60
N ALA A 247 -10.31 9.64 -11.76
CA ALA A 247 -10.60 9.29 -10.35
C ALA A 247 -11.09 10.49 -9.55
N ARG A 248 -10.42 11.65 -9.66
CA ARG A 248 -10.82 12.89 -9.00
C ARG A 248 -12.27 13.28 -9.31
N ASP A 249 -12.62 13.31 -10.59
CA ASP A 249 -13.95 13.77 -11.03
C ASP A 249 -15.04 12.74 -10.67
N THR A 250 -14.70 11.46 -10.71
CA THR A 250 -15.58 10.37 -10.25
C THR A 250 -15.88 10.50 -8.76
N VAL A 251 -14.86 10.70 -7.92
CA VAL A 251 -15.06 10.87 -6.47
C VAL A 251 -15.82 12.14 -6.17
N ALA A 252 -15.53 13.27 -6.85
CA ALA A 252 -16.27 14.51 -6.71
C ALA A 252 -17.76 14.32 -7.01
N ALA A 253 -18.10 13.50 -8.02
CA ALA A 253 -19.49 13.20 -8.37
C ALA A 253 -20.21 12.25 -7.39
N LEU A 254 -19.50 11.54 -6.53
CA LEU A 254 -20.03 10.67 -5.47
C LEU A 254 -20.30 11.43 -4.17
N LEU A 255 -19.57 12.52 -3.91
CA LEU A 255 -19.73 13.32 -2.69
C LEU A 255 -21.16 13.85 -2.53
N GLY A 256 -21.69 13.77 -1.31
CA GLY A 256 -23.06 14.14 -0.97
C GLY A 256 -24.13 13.13 -1.42
N LYS A 257 -23.78 12.12 -2.23
CA LYS A 257 -24.73 11.08 -2.69
C LYS A 257 -24.70 9.82 -1.82
N VAL A 258 -23.52 9.42 -1.33
CA VAL A 258 -23.31 8.27 -0.45
C VAL A 258 -22.18 8.57 0.52
N PRO A 259 -22.12 7.93 1.69
CA PRO A 259 -20.93 7.94 2.54
C PRO A 259 -19.70 7.44 1.80
N VAL A 260 -18.56 8.12 1.99
CA VAL A 260 -17.29 7.77 1.35
C VAL A 260 -16.19 7.60 2.39
N PHE A 261 -15.47 6.48 2.32
CA PHE A 261 -14.27 6.25 3.12
C PHE A 261 -13.08 5.95 2.19
N GLY A 262 -11.96 6.66 2.37
CA GLY A 262 -10.75 6.50 1.57
C GLY A 262 -9.52 6.11 2.39
N ILE A 263 -8.68 5.21 1.85
CA ILE A 263 -7.42 4.77 2.46
C ILE A 263 -6.26 4.99 1.48
N CYS A 264 -5.18 5.59 1.96
CA CYS A 264 -3.91 5.79 1.27
C CYS A 264 -4.10 6.53 -0.07
N LEU A 265 -4.02 5.86 -1.22
CA LEU A 265 -4.33 6.49 -2.52
C LEU A 265 -5.76 7.05 -2.55
N GLY A 266 -6.72 6.33 -1.97
CA GLY A 266 -8.10 6.79 -1.85
C GLY A 266 -8.26 8.06 -1.01
N HIS A 267 -7.43 8.25 0.02
CA HIS A 267 -7.33 9.49 0.77
C HIS A 267 -6.84 10.64 -0.11
N GLN A 268 -5.77 10.41 -0.86
CA GLN A 268 -5.19 11.42 -1.74
C GLN A 268 -6.17 11.83 -2.86
N ILE A 269 -6.86 10.87 -3.47
CA ILE A 269 -7.87 11.15 -4.50
C ILE A 269 -9.08 11.87 -3.91
N LEU A 270 -9.53 11.53 -2.69
CA LEU A 270 -10.58 12.29 -1.99
C LEU A 270 -10.15 13.73 -1.75
N ALA A 271 -8.91 13.97 -1.34
CA ALA A 271 -8.37 15.31 -1.16
C ALA A 271 -8.38 16.10 -2.47
N LEU A 272 -7.93 15.49 -3.58
CA LEU A 272 -7.99 16.09 -4.91
C LEU A 272 -9.42 16.42 -5.34
N ALA A 273 -10.40 15.54 -5.06
CA ALA A 273 -11.82 15.74 -5.34
C ALA A 273 -12.43 16.90 -4.54
N LEU A 274 -11.90 17.17 -3.35
CA LEU A 274 -12.28 18.30 -2.49
C LEU A 274 -11.55 19.61 -2.87
N GLY A 275 -10.63 19.56 -3.85
CA GLY A 275 -9.92 20.71 -4.38
C GLY A 275 -8.51 20.94 -3.81
N ALA A 276 -8.02 20.01 -2.99
CA ALA A 276 -6.65 20.06 -2.49
C ALA A 276 -5.65 19.59 -3.54
N SER A 277 -4.36 19.73 -3.23
CA SER A 277 -3.24 19.21 -4.00
C SER A 277 -2.45 18.16 -3.23
N THR A 278 -1.68 17.37 -3.96
CA THR A 278 -0.75 16.39 -3.41
C THR A 278 0.67 16.68 -3.86
N TYR A 279 1.65 16.21 -3.11
CA TYR A 279 3.06 16.35 -3.43
C TYR A 279 3.83 15.08 -3.12
N LYS A 280 4.96 14.86 -3.82
CA LYS A 280 5.84 13.73 -3.57
C LYS A 280 6.70 13.99 -2.34
N LEU A 281 6.67 13.07 -1.40
CA LEU A 281 7.57 13.06 -0.25
C LEU A 281 8.99 12.67 -0.68
N LYS A 282 9.99 13.17 0.01
CA LYS A 282 11.40 12.92 -0.29
C LYS A 282 11.74 11.42 -0.32
N PHE A 283 11.25 10.66 0.65
CA PHE A 283 11.46 9.20 0.74
C PHE A 283 10.19 8.43 1.10
N GLY A 284 9.08 9.12 1.38
CA GLY A 284 7.80 8.53 1.76
C GLY A 284 7.79 7.93 3.16
N HIS A 285 6.62 7.46 3.59
CA HIS A 285 6.43 6.74 4.83
C HIS A 285 6.16 5.27 4.53
N ARG A 286 7.01 4.36 5.06
CA ARG A 286 6.83 2.92 4.93
C ARG A 286 7.33 2.22 6.19
N GLY A 287 6.41 1.50 6.83
CA GLY A 287 6.67 0.78 8.07
C GLY A 287 5.42 0.68 8.93
N ALA A 288 5.51 -0.09 10.00
CA ALA A 288 4.39 -0.39 10.89
C ALA A 288 4.55 0.25 12.30
N ASN A 289 5.25 1.37 12.38
CA ASN A 289 5.64 2.01 13.64
C ASN A 289 5.51 3.55 13.59
N GLN A 290 4.57 4.07 12.81
CA GLN A 290 4.36 5.50 12.62
C GLN A 290 3.27 6.02 13.58
N PRO A 291 3.59 6.97 14.49
CA PRO A 291 2.61 7.54 15.41
C PRO A 291 1.76 8.58 14.69
N VAL A 292 0.45 8.41 14.72
CA VAL A 292 -0.53 9.33 14.14
C VAL A 292 -1.50 9.80 15.20
N LYS A 293 -1.71 11.12 15.30
CA LYS A 293 -2.62 11.75 16.24
C LYS A 293 -3.97 12.06 15.58
N ASP A 294 -5.05 11.56 16.15
CA ASP A 294 -6.42 12.04 15.88
C ASP A 294 -6.61 13.41 16.57
N LEU A 295 -6.89 14.44 15.79
CA LEU A 295 -7.03 15.82 16.27
C LEU A 295 -8.35 16.06 17.03
N ALA A 296 -9.38 15.24 16.81
CA ALA A 296 -10.66 15.36 17.48
C ALA A 296 -10.62 14.78 18.90
N THR A 297 -9.97 13.63 19.05
CA THR A 297 -9.93 12.90 20.34
C THR A 297 -8.63 13.09 21.10
N GLY A 298 -7.56 13.51 20.41
CA GLY A 298 -6.20 13.58 20.96
C GLY A 298 -5.50 12.22 21.08
N LYS A 299 -6.18 11.11 20.72
CA LYS A 299 -5.62 9.76 20.74
C LYS A 299 -4.45 9.65 19.75
N VAL A 300 -3.45 8.89 20.11
CA VAL A 300 -2.33 8.51 19.24
C VAL A 300 -2.40 7.03 18.95
N ASP A 301 -2.51 6.68 17.68
CA ASP A 301 -2.42 5.31 17.19
C ASP A 301 -1.05 5.06 16.56
N ILE A 302 -0.51 3.86 16.74
CA ILE A 302 0.66 3.39 15.98
C ILE A 302 0.14 2.77 14.69
N THR A 303 0.61 3.28 13.55
CA THR A 303 0.02 2.97 12.25
C THR A 303 0.99 2.28 11.30
N SER A 304 0.42 1.53 10.36
CA SER A 304 1.13 1.02 9.19
C SER A 304 1.03 2.01 8.04
N GLN A 305 2.15 2.27 7.38
CA GLN A 305 2.29 3.27 6.31
C GLN A 305 2.93 2.64 5.07
N ASN A 306 2.46 3.01 3.90
CA ASN A 306 3.11 2.70 2.62
C ASN A 306 2.69 3.71 1.55
N HIS A 307 3.26 4.90 1.57
CA HIS A 307 2.97 5.94 0.57
C HIS A 307 4.18 6.82 0.26
N GLY A 308 4.25 7.32 -0.97
CA GLY A 308 5.28 8.23 -1.45
C GLY A 308 4.78 9.65 -1.71
N PHE A 309 3.46 9.86 -1.62
CA PHE A 309 2.81 11.17 -1.78
C PHE A 309 2.03 11.52 -0.52
N ALA A 310 1.80 12.80 -0.29
CA ALA A 310 1.00 13.33 0.81
C ALA A 310 0.11 14.49 0.33
N VAL A 311 -0.94 14.79 1.10
CA VAL A 311 -1.83 15.93 0.87
C VAL A 311 -1.17 17.20 1.41
N ASP A 312 -1.16 18.28 0.62
CA ASP A 312 -0.73 19.60 1.08
C ASP A 312 -1.88 20.25 1.89
N ASP A 313 -1.67 20.37 3.20
CA ASP A 313 -2.63 20.94 4.13
C ASP A 313 -3.06 22.37 3.77
N ARG A 314 -2.13 23.16 3.23
CA ARG A 314 -2.37 24.56 2.81
C ARG A 314 -3.34 24.67 1.64
N SER A 315 -3.52 23.57 0.88
CA SER A 315 -4.41 23.52 -0.27
C SER A 315 -5.85 23.08 0.05
N LEU A 316 -6.14 22.61 1.27
CA LEU A 316 -7.42 21.95 1.62
C LEU A 316 -8.66 22.84 1.53
N GLY A 317 -8.53 24.15 1.52
CA GLY A 317 -9.65 25.08 1.40
C GLY A 317 -10.71 24.92 2.51
N LYS A 318 -11.97 25.37 2.22
CA LYS A 318 -13.07 25.37 3.21
C LYS A 318 -13.94 24.10 3.16
N ARG A 319 -13.68 23.16 2.25
CA ARG A 319 -14.51 21.96 2.06
C ARG A 319 -14.09 20.77 2.93
N ALA A 320 -12.88 20.82 3.47
CA ALA A 320 -12.32 19.76 4.29
C ALA A 320 -11.51 20.33 5.45
N ARG A 321 -11.34 19.51 6.49
CA ARG A 321 -10.42 19.77 7.58
C ARG A 321 -9.46 18.59 7.76
N VAL A 322 -8.25 18.88 8.22
CA VAL A 322 -7.33 17.85 8.68
C VAL A 322 -7.91 17.18 9.91
N SER A 323 -7.92 15.85 9.93
CA SER A 323 -8.41 15.05 11.06
C SER A 323 -7.30 14.30 11.78
N HIS A 324 -6.23 13.94 11.08
CA HIS A 324 -5.08 13.20 11.63
C HIS A 324 -3.76 13.78 11.16
N LEU A 325 -2.75 13.76 12.02
CA LEU A 325 -1.38 14.23 11.73
C LEU A 325 -0.34 13.19 12.15
N ASN A 326 0.68 13.03 11.32
CA ASN A 326 1.88 12.28 11.66
C ASN A 326 2.69 13.04 12.72
N LEU A 327 3.08 12.37 13.81
CA LEU A 327 3.83 13.02 14.87
C LEU A 327 5.34 13.10 14.59
N ASN A 328 5.85 12.43 13.56
CA ASN A 328 7.26 12.49 13.20
C ASN A 328 7.60 13.75 12.40
N ASP A 329 6.70 14.18 11.50
CA ASP A 329 6.99 15.28 10.55
C ASP A 329 5.82 16.23 10.28
N GLY A 330 4.65 15.99 10.90
CA GLY A 330 3.47 16.84 10.76
C GLY A 330 2.71 16.69 9.44
N THR A 331 3.01 15.68 8.62
CA THR A 331 2.25 15.43 7.39
C THR A 331 0.79 15.10 7.68
N VAL A 332 -0.10 15.44 6.73
CA VAL A 332 -1.53 15.12 6.81
C VAL A 332 -1.73 13.61 6.73
N GLU A 333 -2.34 13.04 7.74
CA GLU A 333 -2.64 11.61 7.84
C GLU A 333 -4.14 11.29 7.79
N GLY A 334 -4.97 12.29 7.67
CA GLY A 334 -6.40 12.12 7.47
C GLY A 334 -7.12 13.43 7.26
N ILE A 335 -8.23 13.36 6.51
CA ILE A 335 -9.13 14.49 6.28
C ILE A 335 -10.58 14.08 6.50
N GLN A 336 -11.41 15.08 6.82
CA GLN A 336 -12.87 14.95 6.87
C GLN A 336 -13.49 16.05 6.02
N ALA A 337 -14.39 15.67 5.10
CA ALA A 337 -15.21 16.61 4.36
C ALA A 337 -16.20 17.31 5.31
N LEU A 338 -16.50 18.60 5.05
CA LEU A 338 -17.41 19.40 5.85
C LEU A 338 -18.79 19.53 5.20
N ASP A 339 -18.88 19.31 3.90
CA ASP A 339 -20.09 19.43 3.08
C ASP A 339 -20.62 18.06 2.57
N ALA A 340 -20.00 16.97 2.99
CA ALA A 340 -20.40 15.61 2.61
C ALA A 340 -20.05 14.60 3.71
N GLN A 341 -20.75 13.49 3.73
CA GLN A 341 -20.42 12.34 4.59
C GLN A 341 -19.21 11.61 4.00
N ALA A 342 -18.01 12.19 4.15
CA ALA A 342 -16.78 11.60 3.64
C ALA A 342 -15.60 11.86 4.60
N PHE A 343 -14.77 10.83 4.79
CA PHE A 343 -13.50 10.92 5.50
C PHE A 343 -12.47 9.97 4.91
N SER A 344 -11.22 10.22 5.22
CA SER A 344 -10.14 9.33 4.76
C SER A 344 -8.92 9.43 5.65
N VAL A 345 -8.07 8.38 5.57
CA VAL A 345 -6.78 8.32 6.25
C VAL A 345 -5.68 7.92 5.27
N GLN A 346 -4.48 8.48 5.48
CA GLN A 346 -3.30 8.23 4.65
C GLN A 346 -2.67 6.87 4.98
N TYR A 347 -2.71 6.48 6.24
CA TYR A 347 -2.19 5.21 6.74
C TYR A 347 -3.15 4.05 6.48
N HIS A 348 -2.69 2.84 6.78
CA HIS A 348 -3.39 1.57 6.56
C HIS A 348 -4.02 1.05 7.87
N PRO A 349 -5.30 1.36 8.15
CA PRO A 349 -5.98 0.89 9.37
C PRO A 349 -6.24 -0.63 9.36
N GLU A 350 -6.21 -1.26 8.18
CA GLU A 350 -6.26 -2.71 8.04
C GLU A 350 -4.96 -3.39 8.48
N SER A 351 -3.85 -2.62 8.55
CA SER A 351 -2.51 -3.13 8.84
C SER A 351 -2.00 -4.11 7.77
N SER A 352 -1.67 -5.35 8.14
CA SER A 352 -1.18 -6.40 7.24
C SER A 352 0.01 -5.94 6.35
N PRO A 353 1.20 -5.76 6.95
CA PRO A 353 1.53 -5.98 8.36
C PRO A 353 1.27 -4.76 9.24
N GLY A 354 1.25 -4.96 10.55
CA GLY A 354 1.30 -3.89 11.53
C GLY A 354 0.30 -3.98 12.68
N PRO A 355 0.25 -2.95 13.54
CA PRO A 355 -0.64 -2.89 14.69
C PRO A 355 -2.09 -2.63 14.26
N HIS A 356 -3.03 -3.05 15.11
CA HIS A 356 -4.46 -3.02 14.83
C HIS A 356 -5.20 -1.84 15.47
N ASP A 357 -4.50 -0.85 15.98
CA ASP A 357 -5.03 0.27 16.77
C ASP A 357 -6.12 1.06 16.05
N ALA A 358 -6.01 1.18 14.73
CA ALA A 358 -6.87 2.02 13.89
C ALA A 358 -8.06 1.28 13.25
N ARG A 359 -8.26 -0.01 13.50
CA ARG A 359 -9.37 -0.80 12.90
C ARG A 359 -10.76 -0.22 13.15
N GLY A 360 -10.95 0.55 14.22
CA GLY A 360 -12.21 1.23 14.54
C GLY A 360 -12.74 2.16 13.43
N LEU A 361 -11.92 2.57 12.48
CA LEU A 361 -12.34 3.40 11.34
C LEU A 361 -13.34 2.69 10.41
N PHE A 362 -13.27 1.37 10.28
CA PHE A 362 -14.26 0.58 9.53
C PHE A 362 -15.64 0.64 10.23
N GLY A 363 -15.67 0.57 11.58
CA GLY A 363 -16.90 0.77 12.37
C GLY A 363 -17.46 2.19 12.21
N ARG A 364 -16.59 3.22 12.15
CA ARG A 364 -17.01 4.59 11.85
C ARG A 364 -17.70 4.69 10.49
N PHE A 365 -17.17 4.04 9.46
CA PHE A 365 -17.77 4.02 8.13
C PHE A 365 -19.14 3.34 8.13
N VAL A 366 -19.28 2.22 8.84
CA VAL A 366 -20.58 1.55 9.04
C VAL A 366 -21.59 2.48 9.74
N GLY A 367 -21.17 3.16 10.81
CA GLY A 367 -22.04 4.14 11.52
C GLY A 367 -22.52 5.28 10.62
N MET A 368 -21.71 5.73 9.64
CA MET A 368 -22.16 6.73 8.66
C MET A 368 -23.23 6.17 7.71
N MET A 369 -23.13 4.91 7.31
CA MET A 369 -24.15 4.24 6.50
C MET A 369 -25.45 4.03 7.28
N GLU A 370 -25.38 3.71 8.59
CA GLU A 370 -26.55 3.60 9.48
C GLU A 370 -27.31 4.91 9.61
N GLN A 371 -26.62 6.02 9.80
CA GLN A 371 -27.24 7.36 9.93
C GLN A 371 -27.97 7.84 8.68
N ARG A 372 -27.73 7.24 7.54
CA ARG A 372 -28.34 7.61 6.27
C ARG A 372 -29.64 6.83 5.97
N ARG A 373 -29.85 5.69 6.60
CA ARG A 373 -31.07 4.89 6.48
C ARG A 373 -32.19 5.50 7.30
#